data_bd0d87dbc77c9743cdd26ef1067eb1f7
#
_entry.id   bd0d87dbc77c9743cdd26ef1067eb1f7
#
_cell.length_a   1.000
_cell.length_b   1.000
_cell.length_c   1.000
_cell.angle_alpha   90.00
_cell.angle_beta   90.00
_cell.angle_gamma   90.00
#
_symmetry.space_group_name_H-M   'P 1'
#
loop_
_entity.id
_entity.type
_entity.pdbx_description
1 polymer ?
#
loop_
_entity_poly.entity_id
_entity_poly.type
_entity_poly.pdbx_seq_one_letter_code
_entity_poly.pdbx_strand_id
1 'polypeptide(L)'
;LKVANSGEENQADTSSKNAKQQSNTELAFTLEKSRSTQPTHWRIHAAQKMSNTKKPFIFTQYDPEWCATPYGGGGCMGTAGCGILATVNAVYALNGQYMDVMELANYAVEKNYRIVGSGTDDGIFKAAAKKYGQKYGFAWDGASGSIDVLKKKLKAGDTAIVHVQGHYVSISDYNKKTKKYLLLDSNYLPKRATSAFGDWIGVNRLLSGALESQYFYFFKSSEL
;
A
#
# COMPACT_ATOMS: atom_id res chain seq x y z
N LEU A 1 -58.04 44.07 -27.71
CA LEU A 1 -56.68 44.57 -27.94
C LEU A 1 -55.78 44.02 -26.83
N LYS A 2 -54.95 43.09 -27.20
CA LYS A 2 -53.49 43.05 -27.24
C LYS A 2 -52.81 43.73 -26.03
N VAL A 3 -51.96 43.21 -25.34
CA VAL A 3 -50.77 42.31 -25.38
C VAL A 3 -49.92 42.79 -24.24
N ALA A 4 -49.05 42.16 -23.60
CA ALA A 4 -48.03 41.19 -23.88
C ALA A 4 -47.48 40.70 -22.55
N ASN A 5 -47.17 39.46 -22.62
CA ASN A 5 -46.36 38.74 -21.67
C ASN A 5 -44.93 38.73 -22.18
N SER A 6 -43.94 39.05 -21.38
CA SER A 6 -42.59 38.63 -21.66
C SER A 6 -41.67 38.77 -20.43
N GLY A 7 -41.10 37.71 -20.01
CA GLY A 7 -39.72 37.71 -19.53
C GLY A 7 -39.45 37.49 -18.06
N GLU A 8 -39.76 36.31 -17.53
CA GLU A 8 -39.11 35.80 -16.33
C GLU A 8 -38.81 34.31 -16.46
N GLU A 9 -37.93 33.96 -17.38
CA GLU A 9 -37.32 32.63 -17.39
C GLU A 9 -35.92 32.78 -17.98
N ASN A 10 -34.88 32.97 -17.12
CA ASN A 10 -33.48 32.64 -17.48
C ASN A 10 -32.44 32.99 -16.42
N GLN A 11 -32.81 33.28 -15.16
CA GLN A 11 -31.78 33.53 -14.10
C GLN A 11 -31.49 32.35 -13.22
N ALA A 12 -32.32 31.33 -13.15
CA ALA A 12 -32.09 30.17 -12.25
C ALA A 12 -31.11 29.11 -12.82
N ASP A 13 -31.02 28.99 -14.15
CA ASP A 13 -30.21 27.92 -14.80
C ASP A 13 -28.72 28.28 -14.93
N THR A 14 -28.38 29.56 -15.00
CA THR A 14 -26.99 30.04 -15.04
C THR A 14 -26.29 29.98 -13.68
N SER A 15 -27.00 30.18 -12.60
CA SER A 15 -26.43 30.11 -11.23
C SER A 15 -26.06 28.67 -10.82
N SER A 16 -26.88 27.69 -11.18
CA SER A 16 -26.64 26.28 -10.89
C SER A 16 -25.50 25.68 -11.73
N LYS A 17 -25.34 26.12 -12.99
CA LYS A 17 -24.22 25.70 -13.85
C LYS A 17 -22.90 26.30 -13.38
N ASN A 18 -22.90 27.56 -12.96
CA ASN A 18 -21.71 28.22 -12.40
C ASN A 18 -21.26 27.61 -11.09
N ALA A 19 -22.17 27.26 -10.18
CA ALA A 19 -21.84 26.60 -8.92
C ALA A 19 -21.25 25.19 -9.13
N LYS A 20 -21.80 24.40 -10.05
CA LYS A 20 -21.23 23.07 -10.42
C LYS A 20 -19.87 23.19 -11.10
N GLN A 21 -19.67 24.19 -11.94
CA GLN A 21 -18.40 24.40 -12.63
C GLN A 21 -17.32 24.90 -11.67
N GLN A 22 -17.65 25.75 -10.70
CA GLN A 22 -16.75 26.20 -9.65
C GLN A 22 -16.36 25.06 -8.70
N SER A 23 -17.30 24.21 -8.27
CA SER A 23 -17.00 23.05 -7.43
C SER A 23 -16.11 22.02 -8.12
N ASN A 24 -16.31 21.78 -9.42
CA ASN A 24 -15.47 20.90 -10.20
C ASN A 24 -14.05 21.47 -10.41
N THR A 25 -13.92 22.79 -10.54
CA THR A 25 -12.61 23.44 -10.68
C THR A 25 -11.84 23.44 -9.36
N GLU A 26 -12.51 23.66 -8.23
CA GLU A 26 -11.89 23.53 -6.90
C GLU A 26 -11.48 22.11 -6.58
N LEU A 27 -12.31 21.12 -6.90
CA LEU A 27 -11.97 19.69 -6.76
C LEU A 27 -10.78 19.31 -7.65
N ALA A 28 -10.73 19.77 -8.89
CA ALA A 28 -9.62 19.55 -9.80
C ALA A 28 -8.33 20.20 -9.28
N PHE A 29 -8.40 21.43 -8.78
CA PHE A 29 -7.26 22.16 -8.21
C PHE A 29 -6.75 21.50 -6.93
N THR A 30 -7.65 21.02 -6.06
CA THR A 30 -7.29 20.29 -4.83
C THR A 30 -6.64 18.95 -5.16
N LEU A 31 -7.15 18.24 -6.18
CA LEU A 31 -6.54 16.99 -6.68
C LEU A 31 -5.17 17.23 -7.32
N GLU A 32 -4.98 18.31 -8.06
CA GLU A 32 -3.67 18.65 -8.62
C GLU A 32 -2.66 19.06 -7.57
N LYS A 33 -3.06 19.84 -6.58
CA LYS A 33 -2.19 20.22 -5.45
C LYS A 33 -1.79 19.01 -4.60
N SER A 34 -2.71 18.09 -4.36
CA SER A 34 -2.45 16.79 -3.71
C SER A 34 -1.48 15.93 -4.54
N ARG A 35 -1.64 15.92 -5.87
CA ARG A 35 -0.78 15.18 -6.80
C ARG A 35 0.66 15.72 -6.87
N SER A 36 0.86 17.02 -6.65
CA SER A 36 2.19 17.64 -6.78
C SER A 36 3.16 17.23 -5.66
N THR A 37 2.64 16.75 -4.53
CA THR A 37 3.43 16.34 -3.37
C THR A 37 3.65 14.82 -3.28
N GLN A 38 3.02 14.04 -4.17
CA GLN A 38 3.15 12.58 -4.20
C GLN A 38 4.28 12.14 -5.14
N PRO A 39 5.00 11.07 -4.81
CA PRO A 39 6.00 10.46 -5.69
C PRO A 39 5.44 10.13 -7.08
N THR A 40 6.27 10.18 -8.11
CA THR A 40 5.84 10.01 -9.51
C THR A 40 5.19 8.64 -9.77
N HIS A 41 5.75 7.57 -9.19
CA HIS A 41 5.19 6.23 -9.30
C HIS A 41 3.81 6.14 -8.64
N TRP A 42 3.60 6.81 -7.51
CA TRP A 42 2.31 6.89 -6.83
C TRP A 42 1.24 7.53 -7.73
N ARG A 43 1.57 8.61 -8.44
CA ARG A 43 0.66 9.29 -9.36
C ARG A 43 0.18 8.40 -10.51
N ILE A 44 1.10 7.64 -11.09
CA ILE A 44 0.78 6.68 -12.15
C ILE A 44 -0.19 5.62 -11.66
N HIS A 45 0.01 5.11 -10.46
CA HIS A 45 -0.75 3.98 -9.92
C HIS A 45 -2.00 4.36 -9.14
N ALA A 46 -2.10 5.57 -8.61
CA ALA A 46 -3.35 6.11 -8.07
C ALA A 46 -4.45 6.15 -9.14
N ALA A 47 -4.09 6.49 -10.38
CA ALA A 47 -5.01 6.44 -11.51
C ALA A 47 -5.47 5.01 -11.85
N GLN A 48 -4.61 4.01 -11.69
CA GLN A 48 -4.94 2.60 -11.91
C GLN A 48 -5.80 1.98 -10.80
N LYS A 49 -5.64 2.43 -9.55
CA LYS A 49 -6.48 1.99 -8.42
C LYS A 49 -7.94 2.43 -8.59
N MET A 50 -8.18 3.58 -9.22
CA MET A 50 -9.53 4.07 -9.50
C MET A 50 -10.24 3.28 -10.63
N SER A 51 -9.51 2.51 -11.42
CA SER A 51 -10.07 1.57 -12.38
C SER A 51 -10.32 0.24 -11.68
N ASN A 52 -11.51 -0.02 -11.22
CA ASN A 52 -12.17 -1.31 -10.83
C ASN A 52 -11.33 -2.60 -10.67
N THR A 53 -10.01 -2.55 -10.53
CA THR A 53 -9.20 -3.72 -10.27
C THR A 53 -9.19 -4.01 -8.77
N LYS A 54 -9.79 -5.12 -8.36
CA LYS A 54 -9.81 -5.63 -6.99
C LYS A 54 -8.42 -6.04 -6.46
N LYS A 55 -7.36 -5.76 -7.19
CA LYS A 55 -5.99 -6.12 -6.81
C LYS A 55 -5.26 -4.87 -6.31
N PRO A 56 -4.69 -4.89 -5.09
CA PRO A 56 -3.91 -3.77 -4.60
C PRO A 56 -2.65 -3.57 -5.43
N PHE A 57 -2.25 -2.33 -5.56
CA PHE A 57 -0.98 -1.95 -6.18
C PHE A 57 0.21 -2.40 -5.30
N ILE A 58 1.35 -2.68 -5.93
CA ILE A 58 2.59 -3.09 -5.26
C ILE A 58 3.67 -2.02 -5.47
N PHE A 59 4.21 -1.52 -4.36
CA PHE A 59 5.44 -0.73 -4.36
C PHE A 59 6.63 -1.70 -4.44
N THR A 60 7.41 -1.58 -5.51
CA THR A 60 8.55 -2.47 -5.76
C THR A 60 9.84 -1.94 -5.18
N GLN A 61 10.76 -2.83 -4.79
CA GLN A 61 12.12 -2.46 -4.37
C GLN A 61 12.91 -1.78 -5.50
N TYR A 62 12.54 -2.03 -6.75
CA TYR A 62 13.26 -1.53 -7.93
C TYR A 62 12.74 -0.21 -8.49
N ASP A 63 11.86 0.47 -7.74
CA ASP A 63 11.41 1.80 -8.14
C ASP A 63 12.59 2.77 -8.21
N PRO A 64 12.78 3.51 -9.33
CA PRO A 64 13.88 4.45 -9.50
C PRO A 64 13.98 5.52 -8.40
N GLU A 65 12.88 5.80 -7.71
CA GLU A 65 12.84 6.81 -6.66
C GLU A 65 13.68 6.43 -5.43
N TRP A 66 13.81 5.13 -5.13
CA TRP A 66 14.56 4.66 -3.96
C TRP A 66 15.52 3.52 -4.20
N CYS A 67 15.39 2.76 -5.30
CA CYS A 67 16.14 1.50 -5.45
C CYS A 67 17.65 1.64 -5.29
N ALA A 68 18.24 2.73 -5.76
CA ALA A 68 19.68 3.02 -5.65
C ALA A 68 20.06 3.70 -4.33
N THR A 69 19.10 4.13 -3.51
CA THR A 69 19.37 4.85 -2.26
C THR A 69 20.04 3.91 -1.26
N PRO A 70 21.19 4.30 -0.67
CA PRO A 70 21.88 3.52 0.35
C PRO A 70 20.95 3.20 1.54
N TYR A 71 21.02 1.97 2.04
CA TYR A 71 20.24 1.53 3.16
C TYR A 71 21.14 0.98 4.28
N GLY A 72 21.60 1.90 5.12
CA GLY A 72 22.27 1.61 6.39
C GLY A 72 23.54 0.77 6.31
N GLY A 73 24.58 1.26 5.60
CA GLY A 73 25.94 0.70 5.72
C GLY A 73 26.23 -0.59 4.96
N GLY A 74 25.35 -0.98 4.02
CA GLY A 74 25.59 -2.16 3.19
C GLY A 74 24.41 -2.47 2.29
N GLY A 75 24.54 -2.20 0.99
CA GLY A 75 23.49 -2.33 0.02
C GLY A 75 22.57 -1.11 -0.08
N CYS A 76 21.57 -1.22 -0.91
CA CYS A 76 20.59 -0.17 -1.18
C CYS A 76 19.16 -0.70 -0.96
N MET A 77 18.18 0.17 -1.08
CA MET A 77 16.76 -0.21 -0.95
C MET A 77 16.37 -1.32 -1.93
N GLY A 78 16.90 -1.31 -3.15
CA GLY A 78 16.66 -2.34 -4.16
C GLY A 78 17.16 -3.74 -3.76
N THR A 79 18.19 -3.84 -2.92
CA THR A 79 18.80 -5.12 -2.52
C THR A 79 18.45 -5.56 -1.09
N ALA A 80 18.10 -4.62 -0.22
CA ALA A 80 17.93 -4.90 1.22
C ALA A 80 16.64 -4.33 1.82
N GLY A 81 15.81 -3.64 1.03
CA GLY A 81 14.61 -2.92 1.50
C GLY A 81 13.34 -3.76 1.59
N CYS A 82 13.38 -5.08 1.44
CA CYS A 82 12.19 -5.93 1.37
C CYS A 82 11.26 -5.77 2.58
N GLY A 83 11.78 -5.70 3.82
CA GLY A 83 10.96 -5.50 5.01
C GLY A 83 10.27 -4.13 5.05
N ILE A 84 10.94 -3.10 4.56
CA ILE A 84 10.37 -1.75 4.42
C ILE A 84 9.21 -1.78 3.43
N LEU A 85 9.47 -2.30 2.21
CA LEU A 85 8.46 -2.37 1.14
C LEU A 85 7.31 -3.31 1.51
N ALA A 86 7.56 -4.40 2.22
CA ALA A 86 6.50 -5.27 2.73
C ALA A 86 5.58 -4.51 3.69
N THR A 87 6.14 -3.69 4.59
CA THR A 87 5.35 -2.83 5.49
C THR A 87 4.49 -1.84 4.72
N VAL A 88 5.10 -1.10 3.78
CA VAL A 88 4.39 -0.10 2.95
C VAL A 88 3.27 -0.76 2.15
N ASN A 89 3.54 -1.91 1.52
CA ASN A 89 2.54 -2.66 0.75
C ASN A 89 1.39 -3.16 1.63
N ALA A 90 1.69 -3.65 2.84
CA ALA A 90 0.67 -4.11 3.78
C ALA A 90 -0.25 -2.97 4.23
N VAL A 91 0.31 -1.82 4.61
CA VAL A 91 -0.46 -0.64 5.03
C VAL A 91 -1.29 -0.10 3.86
N TYR A 92 -0.70 0.00 2.68
CA TYR A 92 -1.41 0.48 1.49
C TYR A 92 -2.57 -0.44 1.10
N ALA A 93 -2.39 -1.75 1.15
CA ALA A 93 -3.44 -2.72 0.87
C ALA A 93 -4.55 -2.68 1.93
N LEU A 94 -4.20 -2.38 3.18
CA LEU A 94 -5.13 -2.33 4.30
C LEU A 94 -6.15 -1.19 4.18
N ASN A 95 -5.68 0.03 3.87
CA ASN A 95 -6.52 1.23 3.94
C ASN A 95 -6.28 2.26 2.83
N GLY A 96 -5.34 2.01 1.92
CA GLY A 96 -5.01 2.89 0.81
C GLY A 96 -4.10 4.08 1.18
N GLN A 97 -3.59 4.13 2.40
CA GLN A 97 -2.66 5.17 2.83
C GLN A 97 -1.26 4.85 2.33
N TYR A 98 -0.64 5.81 1.65
CA TYR A 98 0.77 5.70 1.24
C TYR A 98 1.68 6.10 2.40
N MET A 99 2.41 5.14 2.92
CA MET A 99 3.50 5.39 3.85
C MET A 99 4.78 5.68 3.06
N ASP A 100 5.46 6.77 3.39
CA ASP A 100 6.72 7.13 2.74
C ASP A 100 7.78 6.06 3.00
N VAL A 101 8.31 5.51 1.89
CA VAL A 101 9.30 4.42 1.92
C VAL A 101 10.58 4.85 2.62
N MET A 102 11.06 6.07 2.33
CA MET A 102 12.32 6.54 2.87
C MET A 102 12.19 7.02 4.31
N GLU A 103 11.02 7.53 4.72
CA GLU A 103 10.73 7.84 6.12
C GLU A 103 10.85 6.58 7.00
N LEU A 104 10.26 5.47 6.55
CA LEU A 104 10.34 4.20 7.28
C LEU A 104 11.75 3.59 7.22
N ALA A 105 12.43 3.67 6.07
CA ALA A 105 13.80 3.18 5.92
C ALA A 105 14.78 3.91 6.83
N ASN A 106 14.71 5.24 6.90
CA ASN A 106 15.53 6.06 7.78
C ASN A 106 15.27 5.74 9.26
N TYR A 107 14.00 5.55 9.63
CA TYR A 107 13.64 5.12 10.98
C TYR A 107 14.22 3.74 11.32
N ALA A 108 14.20 2.80 10.38
CA ALA A 108 14.79 1.49 10.59
C ALA A 108 16.31 1.55 10.83
N VAL A 109 17.01 2.41 10.10
CA VAL A 109 18.44 2.65 10.30
C VAL A 109 18.68 3.32 11.66
N GLU A 110 17.98 4.40 11.97
CA GLU A 110 18.12 5.14 13.23
C GLU A 110 17.88 4.26 14.48
N LYS A 111 16.94 3.35 14.39
CA LYS A 111 16.55 2.48 15.51
C LYS A 111 17.19 1.09 15.49
N ASN A 112 18.21 0.88 14.65
CA ASN A 112 18.95 -0.37 14.53
C ASN A 112 18.11 -1.58 14.07
N TYR A 113 17.00 -1.36 13.34
CA TYR A 113 16.27 -2.42 12.67
C TYR A 113 16.88 -2.79 11.31
N ARG A 114 17.85 -2.03 10.81
CA ARG A 114 18.63 -2.40 9.64
C ARG A 114 19.82 -3.25 10.06
N ILE A 115 19.85 -4.51 9.65
CA ILE A 115 20.95 -5.44 9.91
C ILE A 115 21.82 -5.58 8.67
N VAL A 116 23.05 -5.10 8.77
CA VAL A 116 24.02 -5.17 7.65
C VAL A 116 24.27 -6.64 7.26
N GLY A 117 24.17 -6.93 5.98
CA GLY A 117 24.33 -8.29 5.46
C GLY A 117 23.07 -9.17 5.52
N SER A 118 22.04 -8.77 6.30
CA SER A 118 20.82 -9.56 6.48
C SER A 118 19.53 -8.88 6.00
N GLY A 119 19.46 -7.57 5.92
CA GLY A 119 18.23 -6.86 5.54
C GLY A 119 17.60 -6.08 6.69
N THR A 120 16.34 -6.28 6.95
CA THR A 120 15.56 -5.57 7.97
C THR A 120 15.12 -6.55 9.06
N ASP A 121 15.32 -6.19 10.33
CA ASP A 121 14.83 -6.93 11.50
C ASP A 121 13.30 -6.86 11.59
N ASP A 122 12.66 -7.94 11.99
CA ASP A 122 11.21 -8.05 12.08
C ASP A 122 10.58 -7.19 13.19
N GLY A 123 11.35 -6.78 14.17
CA GLY A 123 10.93 -5.83 15.19
C GLY A 123 10.45 -4.50 14.62
N ILE A 124 10.86 -4.16 13.39
CA ILE A 124 10.40 -2.96 12.68
C ILE A 124 8.88 -2.96 12.50
N PHE A 125 8.23 -4.10 12.29
CA PHE A 125 6.80 -4.16 12.00
C PHE A 125 5.97 -3.63 13.18
N LYS A 126 6.27 -4.10 14.39
CA LYS A 126 5.64 -3.60 15.61
C LYS A 126 6.05 -2.15 15.90
N ALA A 127 7.32 -1.80 15.69
CA ALA A 127 7.83 -0.45 15.91
C ALA A 127 7.22 0.56 14.93
N ALA A 128 7.05 0.20 13.66
CA ALA A 128 6.39 1.02 12.65
C ALA A 128 4.93 1.32 13.04
N ALA A 129 4.18 0.31 13.48
CA ALA A 129 2.81 0.51 13.94
C ALA A 129 2.74 1.43 15.16
N LYS A 130 3.66 1.29 16.11
CA LYS A 130 3.75 2.20 17.27
C LYS A 130 4.07 3.64 16.88
N LYS A 131 5.01 3.84 15.92
CA LYS A 131 5.50 5.16 15.53
C LYS A 131 4.58 5.87 14.55
N TYR A 132 4.05 5.14 13.59
CA TYR A 132 3.37 5.67 12.41
C TYR A 132 1.90 5.26 12.30
N GLY A 133 1.42 4.39 13.18
CA GLY A 133 0.07 3.84 13.11
C GLY A 133 -1.02 4.89 13.06
N GLN A 134 -0.94 5.91 13.94
CA GLN A 134 -1.89 7.02 13.93
C GLN A 134 -1.81 7.85 12.65
N LYS A 135 -0.60 8.11 12.12
CA LYS A 135 -0.40 8.91 10.91
C LYS A 135 -0.96 8.22 9.66
N TYR A 136 -0.86 6.90 9.57
CA TYR A 136 -1.21 6.13 8.38
C TYR A 136 -2.37 5.15 8.58
N GLY A 137 -3.10 5.24 9.70
CA GLY A 137 -4.33 4.49 9.95
C GLY A 137 -4.14 2.98 10.09
N PHE A 138 -3.11 2.51 10.78
CA PHE A 138 -2.90 1.09 11.03
C PHE A 138 -2.39 0.80 12.44
N ALA A 139 -2.64 -0.40 12.92
CA ALA A 139 -2.19 -0.85 14.23
C ALA A 139 -1.57 -2.25 14.13
N TRP A 140 -0.62 -2.51 15.03
CA TRP A 140 -0.10 -3.86 15.26
C TRP A 140 -1.18 -4.78 15.82
N ASP A 141 -1.38 -5.95 15.20
CA ASP A 141 -2.39 -6.92 15.61
C ASP A 141 -1.81 -8.30 15.91
N GLY A 142 -0.56 -8.33 16.33
CA GLY A 142 0.14 -9.54 16.78
C GLY A 142 0.91 -10.27 15.69
N ALA A 143 1.43 -11.43 16.07
CA ALA A 143 2.13 -12.35 15.18
C ALA A 143 1.73 -13.79 15.48
N SER A 144 1.85 -14.70 14.50
CA SER A 144 1.52 -16.12 14.68
C SER A 144 2.23 -16.98 13.63
N GLY A 145 2.58 -18.21 13.99
CA GLY A 145 3.02 -19.26 13.05
C GLY A 145 1.87 -20.07 12.45
N SER A 146 0.62 -19.78 12.81
CA SER A 146 -0.54 -20.60 12.39
C SER A 146 -1.19 -20.09 11.12
N ILE A 147 -1.32 -20.97 10.13
CA ILE A 147 -2.06 -20.73 8.89
C ILE A 147 -3.55 -20.44 9.16
N ASP A 148 -4.13 -21.03 10.19
CA ASP A 148 -5.55 -20.79 10.51
C ASP A 148 -5.74 -19.40 11.14
N VAL A 149 -4.77 -18.94 11.94
CA VAL A 149 -4.74 -17.55 12.41
C VAL A 149 -4.59 -16.60 11.22
N LEU A 150 -3.66 -16.86 10.28
CA LEU A 150 -3.51 -16.07 9.06
C LEU A 150 -4.84 -15.95 8.31
N LYS A 151 -5.51 -17.07 8.03
CA LYS A 151 -6.81 -17.07 7.34
C LYS A 151 -7.89 -16.27 8.10
N LYS A 152 -7.92 -16.40 9.43
CA LYS A 152 -8.86 -15.66 10.28
C LYS A 152 -8.63 -14.16 10.19
N LYS A 153 -7.37 -13.73 10.30
CA LYS A 153 -6.97 -12.33 10.23
C LYS A 153 -7.29 -11.71 8.85
N LEU A 154 -6.89 -12.35 7.76
CA LEU A 154 -7.20 -11.89 6.41
C LEU A 154 -8.70 -11.80 6.13
N LYS A 155 -9.51 -12.71 6.67
CA LYS A 155 -10.98 -12.64 6.57
C LYS A 155 -11.58 -11.48 7.37
N ALA A 156 -10.91 -11.04 8.43
CA ALA A 156 -11.30 -9.87 9.20
C ALA A 156 -10.92 -8.54 8.51
N GLY A 157 -10.19 -8.61 7.40
CA GLY A 157 -9.72 -7.44 6.66
C GLY A 157 -8.31 -6.97 7.05
N ASP A 158 -7.63 -7.73 7.90
CA ASP A 158 -6.25 -7.46 8.26
C ASP A 158 -5.31 -7.77 7.09
N THR A 159 -4.10 -7.22 7.13
CA THR A 159 -3.00 -7.62 6.25
C THR A 159 -1.92 -8.33 7.05
N ALA A 160 -1.09 -9.10 6.36
CA ALA A 160 0.01 -9.81 6.98
C ALA A 160 1.32 -9.57 6.22
N ILE A 161 2.44 -9.54 6.97
CA ILE A 161 3.78 -9.68 6.42
C ILE A 161 4.26 -11.09 6.76
N VAL A 162 4.93 -11.75 5.83
CA VAL A 162 5.52 -13.07 6.04
C VAL A 162 6.99 -13.06 5.64
N HIS A 163 7.83 -13.64 6.50
CA HIS A 163 9.22 -13.90 6.20
C HIS A 163 9.31 -15.19 5.38
N VAL A 164 9.73 -15.09 4.15
CA VAL A 164 10.14 -16.21 3.30
C VAL A 164 11.66 -16.26 3.23
N GLN A 165 12.23 -17.32 2.71
CA GLN A 165 13.71 -17.48 2.67
C GLN A 165 14.40 -16.23 2.10
N GLY A 166 15.11 -15.50 2.96
CA GLY A 166 15.88 -14.31 2.60
C GLY A 166 15.04 -13.11 2.12
N HIS A 167 13.72 -13.10 2.36
CA HIS A 167 12.84 -12.07 1.83
C HIS A 167 11.57 -11.87 2.66
N TYR A 168 11.03 -10.65 2.69
CA TYR A 168 9.71 -10.35 3.23
C TYR A 168 8.72 -10.04 2.10
N VAL A 169 7.55 -10.64 2.20
CA VAL A 169 6.40 -10.37 1.32
C VAL A 169 5.18 -10.01 2.14
N SER A 170 4.17 -9.41 1.52
CA SER A 170 2.91 -9.10 2.19
C SER A 170 1.75 -9.91 1.62
N ILE A 171 0.73 -10.10 2.41
CA ILE A 171 -0.51 -10.78 2.05
C ILE A 171 -1.67 -9.88 2.46
N SER A 172 -2.60 -9.64 1.56
CA SER A 172 -3.72 -8.73 1.81
C SER A 172 -5.10 -9.38 1.78
N ASP A 173 -5.23 -10.62 1.28
CA ASP A 173 -6.54 -11.26 1.20
C ASP A 173 -6.42 -12.79 1.12
N TYR A 174 -7.52 -13.47 1.46
CA TYR A 174 -7.69 -14.92 1.33
C TYR A 174 -9.03 -15.25 0.66
N ASN A 175 -8.94 -15.86 -0.52
CA ASN A 175 -10.12 -16.35 -1.24
C ASN A 175 -10.54 -17.74 -0.75
N LYS A 176 -11.65 -17.81 -0.02
CA LYS A 176 -12.18 -19.07 0.56
C LYS A 176 -12.55 -20.11 -0.50
N LYS A 177 -13.03 -19.67 -1.68
CA LYS A 177 -13.47 -20.60 -2.75
C LYS A 177 -12.27 -21.25 -3.44
N THR A 178 -11.26 -20.47 -3.78
CA THR A 178 -10.05 -20.96 -4.48
C THR A 178 -8.94 -21.41 -3.54
N LYS A 179 -9.08 -21.14 -2.21
CA LYS A 179 -8.06 -21.38 -1.18
C LYS A 179 -6.72 -20.70 -1.47
N LYS A 180 -6.76 -19.54 -2.13
CA LYS A 180 -5.57 -18.77 -2.52
C LYS A 180 -5.45 -17.52 -1.67
N TYR A 181 -4.20 -17.08 -1.52
CA TYR A 181 -3.80 -15.84 -0.84
C TYR A 181 -3.42 -14.79 -1.85
N LEU A 182 -3.74 -13.53 -1.61
CA LEU A 182 -3.31 -12.42 -2.44
C LEU A 182 -1.94 -11.93 -1.96
N LEU A 183 -0.90 -12.32 -2.71
CA LEU A 183 0.49 -12.00 -2.43
C LEU A 183 0.87 -10.64 -3.01
N LEU A 184 1.57 -9.84 -2.22
CA LEU A 184 2.15 -8.56 -2.58
C LEU A 184 3.67 -8.66 -2.41
N ASP A 185 4.37 -8.95 -3.51
CA ASP A 185 5.82 -9.15 -3.51
C ASP A 185 6.53 -7.91 -4.05
N SER A 186 7.31 -7.23 -3.19
CA SER A 186 8.10 -6.06 -3.57
C SER A 186 9.28 -6.38 -4.48
N ASN A 187 9.68 -7.64 -4.56
CA ASN A 187 10.71 -8.13 -5.50
C ASN A 187 10.14 -8.34 -6.91
N TYR A 188 9.16 -7.54 -7.26
CA TYR A 188 8.56 -7.51 -8.57
C TYR A 188 9.50 -6.87 -9.57
N LEU A 189 9.98 -7.67 -10.52
CA LEU A 189 10.69 -7.18 -11.69
C LEU A 189 9.74 -7.18 -12.89
N PRO A 190 9.63 -6.06 -13.64
CA PRO A 190 8.76 -5.98 -14.82
C PRO A 190 8.98 -7.09 -15.85
N LYS A 191 10.19 -7.66 -15.88
CA LYS A 191 10.54 -8.79 -16.76
C LYS A 191 10.16 -10.18 -16.20
N ARG A 192 9.84 -10.29 -14.91
CA ARG A 192 9.53 -11.56 -14.22
C ARG A 192 8.10 -11.65 -13.75
N ALA A 193 7.47 -10.54 -13.55
CA ALA A 193 6.14 -10.51 -13.04
C ALA A 193 5.14 -10.13 -14.12
N THR A 194 4.04 -10.78 -14.09
CA THR A 194 2.93 -10.59 -15.01
C THR A 194 2.10 -9.34 -14.67
N SER A 195 2.32 -8.72 -13.52
CA SER A 195 1.47 -7.62 -13.04
C SER A 195 2.14 -6.81 -11.92
N ALA A 196 1.98 -5.49 -11.94
CA ALA A 196 2.23 -4.60 -10.81
C ALA A 196 1.18 -4.74 -9.68
N PHE A 197 0.25 -5.67 -9.83
CA PHE A 197 -0.80 -5.98 -8.86
C PHE A 197 -0.55 -7.36 -8.26
N GLY A 198 -1.03 -7.55 -7.04
CA GLY A 198 -0.85 -8.80 -6.30
C GLY A 198 -1.32 -10.04 -7.08
N ASP A 199 -0.63 -11.13 -6.87
CA ASP A 199 -0.96 -12.43 -7.45
C ASP A 199 -1.65 -13.35 -6.45
N TRP A 200 -2.65 -14.11 -6.93
CA TRP A 200 -3.32 -15.13 -6.14
C TRP A 200 -2.51 -16.43 -6.15
N ILE A 201 -1.98 -16.82 -4.99
CA ILE A 201 -1.15 -18.02 -4.83
C ILE A 201 -1.75 -19.01 -3.85
N GLY A 202 -1.50 -20.32 -4.07
CA GLY A 202 -1.85 -21.35 -3.10
C GLY A 202 -0.92 -21.37 -1.88
N VAL A 203 -1.36 -21.99 -0.80
CA VAL A 203 -0.59 -22.11 0.45
C VAL A 203 0.76 -22.77 0.24
N ASN A 204 0.84 -23.82 -0.57
CA ASN A 204 2.10 -24.53 -0.82
C ASN A 204 3.13 -23.62 -1.49
N ARG A 205 2.72 -22.75 -2.42
CA ARG A 205 3.63 -21.80 -3.05
C ARG A 205 4.03 -20.71 -2.07
N LEU A 206 3.13 -20.27 -1.20
CA LEU A 206 3.45 -19.32 -0.14
C LEU A 206 4.48 -19.92 0.84
N LEU A 207 4.30 -21.19 1.21
CA LEU A 207 5.17 -21.88 2.17
C LEU A 207 6.43 -22.48 1.53
N SER A 208 6.44 -22.73 0.22
CA SER A 208 7.59 -23.34 -0.51
C SER A 208 8.80 -22.41 -0.61
N GLY A 209 8.66 -21.14 -0.27
CA GLY A 209 9.77 -20.21 -0.07
C GLY A 209 10.60 -20.52 1.18
N ALA A 210 10.47 -21.74 1.72
CA ALA A 210 11.16 -22.27 2.90
C ALA A 210 11.21 -21.24 4.05
N LEU A 211 10.14 -21.20 4.75
CA LEU A 211 10.00 -20.46 5.99
C LEU A 211 10.95 -21.02 7.01
N GLU A 212 12.04 -20.36 7.28
CA GLU A 212 12.86 -20.65 8.46
C GLU A 212 12.07 -20.43 9.73
N SER A 213 11.10 -19.53 9.71
CA SER A 213 10.04 -19.42 10.70
C SER A 213 8.74 -19.04 10.00
N GLN A 214 7.71 -19.89 10.09
CA GLN A 214 6.38 -19.59 9.58
C GLN A 214 5.71 -18.49 10.41
N TYR A 215 6.31 -17.30 10.46
CA TYR A 215 5.78 -16.20 11.22
C TYR A 215 5.09 -15.21 10.31
N PHE A 216 3.84 -14.91 10.68
CA PHE A 216 2.99 -13.91 10.09
C PHE A 216 2.86 -12.75 11.07
N TYR A 217 3.13 -11.54 10.60
CA TYR A 217 3.04 -10.29 11.36
C TYR A 217 1.82 -9.52 10.86
N PHE A 218 0.88 -9.21 11.76
CA PHE A 218 -0.44 -8.71 11.36
C PHE A 218 -0.59 -7.21 11.61
N PHE A 219 -1.21 -6.55 10.63
CA PHE A 219 -1.71 -5.19 10.75
C PHE A 219 -3.21 -5.15 10.55
N LYS A 220 -3.90 -4.39 11.39
CA LYS A 220 -5.31 -4.06 11.24
C LYS A 220 -5.48 -2.56 11.00
N SER A 221 -6.60 -2.17 10.38
CA SER A 221 -6.97 -0.77 10.26
C SER A 221 -7.21 -0.16 11.64
N SER A 222 -6.79 1.10 11.80
CA SER A 222 -7.14 1.94 12.94
C SER A 222 -7.73 3.26 12.44
N GLU A 223 -8.51 3.92 13.27
CA GLU A 223 -9.00 5.26 12.96
C GLU A 223 -7.81 6.23 12.80
N LEU A 224 -7.94 7.15 11.84
CA LEU A 224 -7.00 8.25 11.57
C LEU A 224 -7.25 9.41 12.49
#